data_ea2a503d62ba5c140fcede04c829e72e
#
_entry.id   ea2a503d62ba5c140fcede04c829e72e
#
_cell.length_a   1.000
_cell.length_b   1.000
_cell.length_c   1.000
_cell.angle_alpha   90.00
_cell.angle_beta   90.00
_cell.angle_gamma   90.00
#
_symmetry.space_group_name_H-M   'P 1'
#
loop_
_entity.id
_entity.type
_entity.pdbx_description
1 polymer ?
#
loop_
_entity_poly.entity_id
_entity_poly.type
_entity_poly.pdbx_seq_one_letter_code
_entity_poly.pdbx_strand_id
1 'polypeptide(L)'
;MSKIRFVGLDVHADTIAVGVAEPNGEVRSLGIIPNRLETIRKLMAKLGPATDLKVCYEAGPTGYVLYWQLTALGIACQVIAPTLVPVKAGDRVKTDRRDAVKLARSYRAGDLTAVWVPDADHEALRDLVRAREDARQDQHRARHRLSKFLLRHGRRPPEGVKKSWTLKHLTWIKEQVHFEQPALEFTLLDYVHEVDHMAERIQRLEKAITEAIQKAPPAMRAVVEALQALRGVALITAVTVVAELGSLSRFPSPRQLMGYSGLVSSEFSSGGRIQRGGITKTGNAHLRRVIVESAWAYQYRPWVGGFLLKRQQGLDQQVKDIAWKAQWRLHTRYKKLAAAGKRKPQIVTAVGRELLGFIWAIAVQTEAKFQAAPKAAEGK
;
A
#
# COMPACT_ATOMS: atom_id res chain seq x y z
N MET A 1 -26.18 -7.91 -31.59
CA MET A 1 -25.64 -8.77 -30.52
C MET A 1 -24.22 -8.36 -30.23
N SER A 2 -23.80 -8.30 -28.96
CA SER A 2 -22.43 -7.95 -28.59
C SER A 2 -21.46 -8.96 -29.19
N LYS A 3 -20.38 -8.51 -29.85
CA LYS A 3 -19.30 -9.36 -30.36
C LYS A 3 -18.18 -9.56 -29.34
N ILE A 4 -18.31 -8.98 -28.14
CA ILE A 4 -17.24 -8.92 -27.13
C ILE A 4 -16.98 -10.29 -26.53
N ARG A 5 -15.72 -10.74 -26.61
CA ARG A 5 -15.18 -11.88 -25.89
C ARG A 5 -14.51 -11.45 -24.60
N PHE A 6 -14.85 -12.14 -23.51
CA PHE A 6 -14.22 -11.91 -22.21
C PHE A 6 -13.19 -13.01 -21.96
N VAL A 7 -11.93 -12.61 -21.82
CA VAL A 7 -10.80 -13.51 -21.66
C VAL A 7 -10.27 -13.42 -20.24
N GLY A 8 -10.27 -14.53 -19.53
CA GLY A 8 -9.67 -14.67 -18.21
C GLY A 8 -8.33 -15.39 -18.33
N LEU A 9 -7.30 -14.79 -17.75
CA LEU A 9 -5.95 -15.34 -17.76
C LEU A 9 -5.53 -15.66 -16.32
N ASP A 10 -5.12 -16.89 -16.07
CA ASP A 10 -4.44 -17.27 -14.84
C ASP A 10 -2.93 -17.31 -15.15
N VAL A 11 -2.22 -16.31 -14.62
CA VAL A 11 -0.87 -15.93 -15.05
C VAL A 11 0.18 -16.41 -14.05
N HIS A 12 1.05 -17.30 -14.52
CA HIS A 12 2.24 -17.77 -13.84
C HIS A 12 3.52 -17.24 -14.51
N ALA A 13 4.69 -17.48 -13.91
CA ALA A 13 5.97 -17.01 -14.43
C ALA A 13 6.21 -17.51 -15.86
N ASP A 14 6.03 -18.79 -16.12
CA ASP A 14 6.35 -19.43 -17.39
C ASP A 14 5.12 -19.73 -18.26
N THR A 15 3.93 -19.78 -17.68
CA THR A 15 2.70 -20.24 -18.34
C THR A 15 1.50 -19.37 -18.01
N ILE A 16 0.53 -19.38 -18.94
CA ILE A 16 -0.77 -18.71 -18.75
C ILE A 16 -1.86 -19.72 -19.11
N ALA A 17 -2.77 -20.01 -18.17
CA ALA A 17 -4.00 -20.72 -18.51
C ALA A 17 -5.04 -19.72 -19.04
N VAL A 18 -5.75 -20.11 -20.09
CA VAL A 18 -6.66 -19.22 -20.83
C VAL A 18 -8.08 -19.73 -20.79
N GLY A 19 -8.99 -18.89 -20.30
CA GLY A 19 -10.43 -19.10 -20.37
C GLY A 19 -11.09 -18.02 -21.23
N VAL A 20 -12.10 -18.39 -22.01
CA VAL A 20 -12.84 -17.46 -22.87
C VAL A 20 -14.34 -17.62 -22.63
N ALA A 21 -15.03 -16.53 -22.38
CA ALA A 21 -16.47 -16.45 -22.39
C ALA A 21 -16.94 -15.81 -23.71
N GLU A 22 -17.53 -16.62 -24.57
CA GLU A 22 -18.00 -16.23 -25.89
C GLU A 22 -19.28 -15.37 -25.83
N PRO A 23 -19.56 -14.56 -26.85
CA PRO A 23 -20.77 -13.72 -26.91
C PRO A 23 -22.08 -14.50 -26.83
N ASN A 24 -22.10 -15.73 -27.34
CA ASN A 24 -23.26 -16.64 -27.35
C ASN A 24 -23.55 -17.32 -26.00
N GLY A 25 -22.72 -17.05 -24.99
CA GLY A 25 -22.88 -17.61 -23.65
C GLY A 25 -21.97 -18.78 -23.31
N GLU A 26 -21.35 -19.44 -24.28
CA GLU A 26 -20.38 -20.49 -24.03
C GLU A 26 -19.16 -19.98 -23.24
N VAL A 27 -18.65 -20.79 -22.31
CA VAL A 27 -17.42 -20.51 -21.57
C VAL A 27 -16.51 -21.74 -21.64
N ARG A 28 -15.36 -21.58 -22.25
CA ARG A 28 -14.44 -22.69 -22.51
C ARG A 28 -12.99 -22.36 -22.13
N SER A 29 -12.21 -23.40 -21.88
CA SER A 29 -10.74 -23.29 -21.74
C SER A 29 -10.08 -23.43 -23.08
N LEU A 30 -9.10 -22.57 -23.37
CA LEU A 30 -8.20 -22.72 -24.52
C LEU A 30 -6.90 -23.45 -24.17
N GLY A 31 -6.80 -23.96 -22.93
CA GLY A 31 -5.60 -24.64 -22.44
C GLY A 31 -4.59 -23.72 -21.82
N ILE A 32 -3.33 -24.12 -21.88
CA ILE A 32 -2.20 -23.41 -21.29
C ILE A 32 -1.26 -22.99 -22.43
N ILE A 33 -0.76 -21.77 -22.37
CA ILE A 33 0.22 -21.23 -23.32
C ILE A 33 1.48 -20.76 -22.58
N PRO A 34 2.65 -20.70 -23.23
CA PRO A 34 3.82 -20.04 -22.67
C PRO A 34 3.58 -18.56 -22.40
N ASN A 35 4.07 -18.06 -21.28
CA ASN A 35 4.02 -16.64 -20.93
C ASN A 35 5.09 -15.85 -21.70
N ARG A 36 4.85 -15.68 -23.01
CA ARG A 36 5.73 -14.97 -23.95
C ARG A 36 4.90 -14.03 -24.81
N LEU A 37 5.38 -12.81 -25.01
CA LEU A 37 4.66 -11.76 -25.75
C LEU A 37 4.19 -12.23 -27.14
N GLU A 38 5.01 -12.95 -27.87
CA GLU A 38 4.65 -13.47 -29.19
C GLU A 38 3.47 -14.46 -29.14
N THR A 39 3.47 -15.35 -28.14
CA THR A 39 2.38 -16.31 -27.94
C THR A 39 1.09 -15.61 -27.58
N ILE A 40 1.18 -14.61 -26.72
CA ILE A 40 0.05 -13.77 -26.32
C ILE A 40 -0.51 -13.02 -27.54
N ARG A 41 0.35 -12.38 -28.34
CA ARG A 41 -0.06 -11.70 -29.58
C ARG A 41 -0.79 -12.64 -30.56
N LYS A 42 -0.23 -13.83 -30.80
CA LYS A 42 -0.84 -14.84 -31.67
C LYS A 42 -2.21 -15.29 -31.15
N LEU A 43 -2.33 -15.51 -29.85
CA LEU A 43 -3.60 -15.84 -29.20
C LEU A 43 -4.63 -14.74 -29.38
N MET A 44 -4.28 -13.51 -29.06
CA MET A 44 -5.22 -12.36 -29.14
C MET A 44 -5.66 -12.13 -30.60
N ALA A 45 -4.76 -12.18 -31.56
CA ALA A 45 -5.10 -12.09 -32.97
C ALA A 45 -6.06 -13.21 -33.44
N LYS A 46 -5.88 -14.43 -32.95
CA LYS A 46 -6.79 -15.58 -33.23
C LYS A 46 -8.17 -15.40 -32.64
N LEU A 47 -8.28 -14.68 -31.50
CA LEU A 47 -9.54 -14.42 -30.80
C LEU A 47 -10.35 -13.30 -31.47
N GLY A 48 -9.75 -12.45 -32.28
CA GLY A 48 -10.44 -11.38 -33.01
C GLY A 48 -9.79 -10.01 -32.88
N PRO A 49 -10.44 -8.97 -33.39
CA PRO A 49 -9.94 -7.62 -33.31
C PRO A 49 -9.89 -7.14 -31.86
N ALA A 50 -8.91 -6.27 -31.56
CA ALA A 50 -8.66 -5.75 -30.21
C ALA A 50 -9.91 -5.11 -29.56
N THR A 51 -10.74 -4.45 -30.37
CA THR A 51 -12.00 -3.80 -29.94
C THR A 51 -13.03 -4.78 -29.41
N ASP A 52 -13.00 -6.04 -29.84
CA ASP A 52 -13.93 -7.09 -29.46
C ASP A 52 -13.43 -7.93 -28.28
N LEU A 53 -12.24 -7.59 -27.72
CA LEU A 53 -11.61 -8.31 -26.62
C LEU A 53 -11.63 -7.51 -25.32
N LYS A 54 -12.03 -8.16 -24.25
CA LYS A 54 -11.85 -7.68 -22.88
C LYS A 54 -11.12 -8.73 -22.09
N VAL A 55 -9.91 -8.39 -21.63
CA VAL A 55 -9.02 -9.33 -20.95
C VAL A 55 -8.94 -9.00 -19.47
N CYS A 56 -8.87 -10.01 -18.61
CA CYS A 56 -8.57 -9.80 -17.20
C CYS A 56 -7.63 -10.89 -16.66
N TYR A 57 -6.86 -10.53 -15.63
CA TYR A 57 -6.08 -11.48 -14.83
C TYR A 57 -5.99 -11.00 -13.38
N GLU A 58 -5.66 -11.91 -12.46
CA GLU A 58 -5.52 -11.56 -11.04
C GLU A 58 -4.21 -10.83 -10.74
N ALA A 59 -4.25 -9.82 -9.88
CA ALA A 59 -3.05 -9.17 -9.36
C ALA A 59 -2.20 -10.19 -8.58
N GLY A 60 -0.93 -10.31 -8.94
CA GLY A 60 -0.03 -11.30 -8.39
C GLY A 60 1.45 -10.93 -8.56
N PRO A 61 2.36 -11.86 -8.27
CA PRO A 61 3.81 -11.61 -8.32
C PRO A 61 4.33 -11.33 -9.74
N THR A 62 3.57 -11.65 -10.78
CA THR A 62 3.90 -11.36 -12.18
C THR A 62 3.73 -9.88 -12.56
N GLY A 63 3.18 -9.06 -11.65
CA GLY A 63 3.08 -7.61 -11.80
C GLY A 63 2.17 -7.16 -12.94
N TYR A 64 2.56 -6.05 -13.59
CA TYR A 64 1.72 -5.36 -14.57
C TYR A 64 2.26 -5.40 -16.01
N VAL A 65 3.35 -6.12 -16.26
CA VAL A 65 3.96 -6.21 -17.59
C VAL A 65 2.95 -6.68 -18.65
N LEU A 66 2.17 -7.71 -18.32
CA LEU A 66 1.12 -8.24 -19.22
C LEU A 66 0.03 -7.18 -19.49
N TYR A 67 -0.37 -6.41 -18.47
CA TYR A 67 -1.32 -5.32 -18.65
C TYR A 67 -0.82 -4.29 -19.66
N TRP A 68 0.43 -3.85 -19.51
CA TRP A 68 1.04 -2.86 -20.43
C TRP A 68 1.20 -3.41 -21.83
N GLN A 69 1.56 -4.68 -21.98
CA GLN A 69 1.66 -5.36 -23.29
C GLN A 69 0.31 -5.42 -23.99
N LEU A 70 -0.76 -5.79 -23.29
CA LEU A 70 -2.11 -5.88 -23.86
C LEU A 70 -2.66 -4.48 -24.19
N THR A 71 -2.45 -3.51 -23.34
CA THR A 71 -2.86 -2.12 -23.57
C THR A 71 -2.14 -1.53 -24.79
N ALA A 72 -0.85 -1.81 -24.97
CA ALA A 72 -0.09 -1.40 -26.16
C ALA A 72 -0.60 -2.04 -27.46
N LEU A 73 -1.27 -3.20 -27.37
CA LEU A 73 -1.98 -3.85 -28.51
C LEU A 73 -3.40 -3.29 -28.74
N GLY A 74 -3.81 -2.26 -27.99
CA GLY A 74 -5.16 -1.68 -28.06
C GLY A 74 -6.23 -2.54 -27.39
N ILE A 75 -5.86 -3.55 -26.61
CA ILE A 75 -6.78 -4.48 -25.96
C ILE A 75 -7.15 -3.95 -24.56
N ALA A 76 -8.44 -3.88 -24.28
CA ALA A 76 -8.94 -3.52 -22.94
C ALA A 76 -8.57 -4.61 -21.92
N CYS A 77 -7.70 -4.28 -20.98
CA CYS A 77 -7.23 -5.17 -19.93
C CYS A 77 -7.55 -4.65 -18.54
N GLN A 78 -7.98 -5.54 -17.65
CA GLN A 78 -8.17 -5.23 -16.22
C GLN A 78 -7.37 -6.20 -15.34
N VAL A 79 -6.71 -5.65 -14.34
CA VAL A 79 -6.07 -6.44 -13.28
C VAL A 79 -7.05 -6.53 -12.12
N ILE A 80 -7.32 -7.74 -11.64
CA ILE A 80 -8.40 -8.02 -10.69
C ILE A 80 -7.86 -8.24 -9.28
N ALA A 81 -8.61 -7.78 -8.28
CA ALA A 81 -8.29 -8.02 -6.87
C ALA A 81 -8.56 -9.50 -6.50
N PRO A 82 -7.53 -10.31 -6.17
CA PRO A 82 -7.70 -11.76 -5.94
C PRO A 82 -8.66 -12.07 -4.79
N THR A 83 -8.60 -11.28 -3.72
CA THR A 83 -9.42 -11.47 -2.52
C THR A 83 -10.90 -11.13 -2.72
N LEU A 84 -11.26 -10.51 -3.84
CA LEU A 84 -12.63 -10.12 -4.18
C LEU A 84 -13.21 -10.93 -5.33
N VAL A 85 -12.49 -11.92 -5.85
CA VAL A 85 -13.04 -12.85 -6.86
C VAL A 85 -14.09 -13.75 -6.20
N PRO A 86 -15.31 -13.83 -6.73
CA PRO A 86 -16.37 -14.66 -6.16
C PRO A 86 -15.97 -16.14 -6.08
N VAL A 87 -16.13 -16.75 -4.91
CA VAL A 87 -15.87 -18.18 -4.69
C VAL A 87 -17.21 -18.86 -4.34
N LYS A 88 -17.55 -19.92 -5.09
CA LYS A 88 -18.74 -20.73 -4.77
C LYS A 88 -18.46 -21.61 -3.55
N ALA A 89 -19.39 -21.62 -2.61
CA ALA A 89 -19.35 -22.57 -1.50
C ALA A 89 -19.36 -24.00 -2.08
N GLY A 90 -18.36 -24.82 -1.71
CA GLY A 90 -18.25 -26.20 -2.22
C GLY A 90 -17.30 -26.38 -3.43
N ASP A 91 -16.75 -25.33 -4.00
CA ASP A 91 -15.73 -25.45 -5.06
C ASP A 91 -14.38 -25.82 -4.43
N ARG A 92 -14.14 -27.12 -4.29
CA ARG A 92 -12.95 -27.68 -3.61
C ARG A 92 -11.83 -28.07 -4.57
N VAL A 93 -12.07 -28.02 -5.88
CA VAL A 93 -11.07 -28.41 -6.88
C VAL A 93 -10.53 -27.16 -7.55
N LYS A 94 -9.30 -26.80 -7.23
CA LYS A 94 -8.56 -25.69 -7.83
C LYS A 94 -7.61 -26.22 -8.91
N THR A 95 -7.71 -25.67 -10.12
CA THR A 95 -6.76 -25.87 -11.23
C THR A 95 -6.69 -24.60 -12.05
N ASP A 96 -5.53 -24.29 -12.61
CA ASP A 96 -5.29 -23.09 -13.42
C ASP A 96 -6.32 -22.92 -14.54
N ARG A 97 -6.69 -24.03 -15.21
CA ARG A 97 -7.71 -24.01 -16.26
C ARG A 97 -9.10 -23.62 -15.74
N ARG A 98 -9.47 -24.10 -14.56
CA ARG A 98 -10.75 -23.73 -13.92
C ARG A 98 -10.74 -22.28 -13.46
N ASP A 99 -9.62 -21.81 -12.93
CA ASP A 99 -9.46 -20.43 -12.46
C ASP A 99 -9.55 -19.45 -13.64
N ALA A 100 -8.89 -19.72 -14.77
CA ALA A 100 -9.01 -18.92 -15.99
C ALA A 100 -10.46 -18.88 -16.53
N VAL A 101 -11.16 -20.04 -16.58
CA VAL A 101 -12.58 -20.12 -17.01
C VAL A 101 -13.49 -19.35 -16.05
N LYS A 102 -13.24 -19.45 -14.75
CA LYS A 102 -13.97 -18.72 -13.71
C LYS A 102 -13.79 -17.21 -13.87
N LEU A 103 -12.55 -16.75 -14.08
CA LEU A 103 -12.26 -15.34 -14.35
C LEU A 103 -13.00 -14.83 -15.58
N ALA A 104 -12.96 -15.54 -16.70
CA ALA A 104 -13.68 -15.15 -17.92
C ALA A 104 -15.20 -15.04 -17.70
N ARG A 105 -15.78 -16.00 -16.98
CA ARG A 105 -17.21 -16.03 -16.63
C ARG A 105 -17.58 -14.85 -15.74
N SER A 106 -16.86 -14.64 -14.63
CA SER A 106 -17.12 -13.57 -13.69
C SER A 106 -16.86 -12.19 -14.29
N TYR A 107 -15.88 -12.08 -15.21
CA TYR A 107 -15.62 -10.84 -15.93
C TYR A 107 -16.79 -10.45 -16.84
N ARG A 108 -17.36 -11.42 -17.58
CA ARG A 108 -18.56 -11.22 -18.40
C ARG A 108 -19.77 -10.84 -17.56
N ALA A 109 -19.92 -11.43 -16.37
CA ALA A 109 -21.01 -11.12 -15.44
C ALA A 109 -20.89 -9.74 -14.77
N GLY A 110 -19.70 -9.11 -14.83
CA GLY A 110 -19.44 -7.84 -14.14
C GLY A 110 -19.14 -7.96 -12.64
N ASP A 111 -18.87 -9.17 -12.16
CA ASP A 111 -18.69 -9.47 -10.73
C ASP A 111 -17.25 -9.21 -10.22
N LEU A 112 -16.35 -8.78 -11.10
CA LEU A 112 -14.94 -8.60 -10.74
C LEU A 112 -14.62 -7.17 -10.35
N THR A 113 -13.80 -7.01 -9.33
CA THR A 113 -13.29 -5.71 -8.89
C THR A 113 -11.88 -5.49 -9.42
N ALA A 114 -11.72 -4.50 -10.30
CA ALA A 114 -10.42 -4.11 -10.82
C ALA A 114 -9.60 -3.38 -9.77
N VAL A 115 -8.27 -3.64 -9.76
CA VAL A 115 -7.30 -2.84 -9.01
C VAL A 115 -6.79 -1.69 -9.89
N TRP A 116 -6.36 -0.63 -9.25
CA TRP A 116 -5.63 0.43 -9.95
C TRP A 116 -4.24 -0.07 -10.35
N VAL A 117 -3.91 0.04 -11.63
CA VAL A 117 -2.58 -0.25 -12.17
C VAL A 117 -1.75 1.04 -12.12
N PRO A 118 -0.60 1.05 -11.42
CA PRO A 118 0.27 2.21 -11.37
C PRO A 118 0.94 2.47 -12.72
N ASP A 119 1.21 3.72 -13.01
CA ASP A 119 2.20 4.07 -14.03
C ASP A 119 3.63 3.76 -13.55
N ALA A 120 4.62 3.92 -14.43
CA ALA A 120 6.01 3.58 -14.14
C ALA A 120 6.58 4.35 -12.94
N ASP A 121 6.22 5.63 -12.78
CA ASP A 121 6.72 6.47 -11.69
C ASP A 121 6.15 6.02 -10.33
N HIS A 122 4.84 5.73 -10.30
CA HIS A 122 4.20 5.22 -9.09
C HIS A 122 4.68 3.81 -8.74
N GLU A 123 4.91 2.94 -9.74
CA GLU A 123 5.42 1.58 -9.51
C GLU A 123 6.83 1.61 -8.94
N ALA A 124 7.73 2.41 -9.51
CA ALA A 124 9.10 2.58 -9.02
C ALA A 124 9.14 3.11 -7.58
N LEU A 125 8.34 4.12 -7.25
CA LEU A 125 8.23 4.62 -5.89
C LEU A 125 7.64 3.59 -4.92
N ARG A 126 6.66 2.81 -5.38
CA ARG A 126 6.05 1.73 -4.59
C ARG A 126 7.09 0.67 -4.22
N ASP A 127 7.95 0.28 -5.14
CA ASP A 127 9.01 -0.67 -4.88
C ASP A 127 10.02 -0.12 -3.88
N LEU A 128 10.42 1.15 -3.99
CA LEU A 128 11.31 1.79 -3.02
C LEU A 128 10.72 1.84 -1.59
N VAL A 129 9.46 2.24 -1.44
CA VAL A 129 8.85 2.32 -0.11
C VAL A 129 8.60 0.94 0.50
N ARG A 130 8.31 -0.07 -0.33
CA ARG A 130 8.16 -1.46 0.10
C ARG A 130 9.50 -2.07 0.49
N ALA A 131 10.55 -1.87 -0.30
CA ALA A 131 11.91 -2.29 0.07
C ALA A 131 12.38 -1.67 1.40
N ARG A 132 12.04 -0.40 1.62
CA ARG A 132 12.30 0.28 2.90
C ARG A 132 11.48 -0.31 4.06
N GLU A 133 10.22 -0.70 3.81
CA GLU A 133 9.40 -1.38 4.81
C GLU A 133 9.97 -2.74 5.18
N ASP A 134 10.40 -3.53 4.18
CA ASP A 134 11.04 -4.83 4.38
C ASP A 134 12.33 -4.68 5.20
N ALA A 135 13.17 -3.70 4.87
CA ALA A 135 14.38 -3.40 5.65
C ALA A 135 14.07 -3.04 7.12
N ARG A 136 12.96 -2.34 7.37
CA ARG A 136 12.50 -2.06 8.75
C ARG A 136 12.04 -3.31 9.49
N GLN A 137 11.35 -4.20 8.80
CA GLN A 137 10.93 -5.49 9.38
C GLN A 137 12.15 -6.37 9.67
N ASP A 138 13.14 -6.41 8.77
CA ASP A 138 14.39 -7.12 8.95
C ASP A 138 15.17 -6.56 10.16
N GLN A 139 15.28 -5.25 10.28
CA GLN A 139 15.89 -4.61 11.44
C GLN A 139 15.16 -4.98 12.75
N HIS A 140 13.82 -5.02 12.72
CA HIS A 140 13.06 -5.42 13.90
C HIS A 140 13.35 -6.88 14.28
N ARG A 141 13.46 -7.78 13.30
CA ARG A 141 13.84 -9.19 13.51
C ARG A 141 15.25 -9.30 14.08
N ALA A 142 16.23 -8.58 13.51
CA ALA A 142 17.60 -8.54 13.99
C ALA A 142 17.70 -8.04 15.44
N ARG A 143 17.03 -6.91 15.74
CA ARG A 143 16.93 -6.37 17.10
C ARG A 143 16.31 -7.35 18.09
N HIS A 144 15.29 -8.08 17.66
CA HIS A 144 14.64 -9.07 18.51
C HIS A 144 15.56 -10.27 18.79
N ARG A 145 16.30 -10.77 17.79
CA ARG A 145 17.32 -11.82 17.96
C ARG A 145 18.38 -11.40 18.98
N LEU A 146 18.97 -10.23 18.79
CA LEU A 146 19.99 -9.71 19.71
C LEU A 146 19.45 -9.53 21.13
N SER A 147 18.27 -8.95 21.30
CA SER A 147 17.64 -8.79 22.63
C SER A 147 17.41 -10.12 23.33
N LYS A 148 16.98 -11.17 22.61
CA LYS A 148 16.74 -12.49 23.18
C LYS A 148 18.05 -13.23 23.48
N PHE A 149 19.08 -13.05 22.67
CA PHE A 149 20.42 -13.55 22.95
C PHE A 149 20.97 -12.95 24.24
N LEU A 150 20.97 -11.63 24.40
CA LEU A 150 21.40 -10.94 25.60
C LEU A 150 20.64 -11.40 26.85
N LEU A 151 19.32 -11.48 26.75
CA LEU A 151 18.45 -11.90 27.85
C LEU A 151 18.77 -13.35 28.29
N ARG A 152 18.96 -14.27 27.34
CA ARG A 152 19.29 -15.69 27.62
C ARG A 152 20.61 -15.83 28.39
N HIS A 153 21.57 -14.95 28.15
CA HIS A 153 22.86 -14.92 28.82
C HIS A 153 22.93 -13.98 30.02
N GLY A 154 21.76 -13.55 30.56
CA GLY A 154 21.69 -12.71 31.76
C GLY A 154 22.20 -11.29 31.57
N ARG A 155 22.49 -10.86 30.34
CA ARG A 155 22.99 -9.52 30.05
C ARG A 155 21.80 -8.55 30.02
N ARG A 156 21.71 -7.68 31.03
CA ARG A 156 20.66 -6.67 31.19
C ARG A 156 21.27 -5.29 31.18
N PRO A 157 20.59 -4.28 30.57
CA PRO A 157 21.09 -2.91 30.59
C PRO A 157 21.12 -2.38 32.03
N PRO A 158 22.13 -1.54 32.37
CA PRO A 158 22.27 -0.95 33.70
C PRO A 158 21.13 0.01 34.04
N GLU A 159 21.00 0.34 35.35
CA GLU A 159 20.11 1.40 35.78
C GLU A 159 20.38 2.70 35.04
N GLY A 160 19.35 3.39 34.56
CA GLY A 160 19.48 4.61 33.72
C GLY A 160 19.32 4.38 32.22
N VAL A 161 19.42 3.14 31.72
CA VAL A 161 19.09 2.79 30.34
C VAL A 161 17.65 2.29 30.25
N LYS A 162 16.69 3.23 30.36
CA LYS A 162 15.26 2.91 30.46
C LYS A 162 14.60 2.48 29.13
N LYS A 163 15.22 2.79 27.99
CA LYS A 163 14.62 2.51 26.67
C LYS A 163 15.60 1.74 25.80
N SER A 164 15.14 0.64 25.24
CA SER A 164 15.89 -0.14 24.24
C SER A 164 16.08 0.65 22.93
N TRP A 165 17.18 0.39 22.25
CA TRP A 165 17.52 0.93 20.92
C TRP A 165 17.75 2.44 20.88
N THR A 166 18.00 3.07 22.03
CA THR A 166 18.56 4.41 22.14
C THR A 166 20.09 4.37 21.98
N LEU A 167 20.71 5.50 21.72
CA LEU A 167 22.17 5.59 21.64
C LEU A 167 22.83 4.98 22.89
N LYS A 168 22.37 5.35 24.09
CA LYS A 168 22.88 4.79 25.37
C LYS A 168 22.76 3.27 25.43
N HIS A 169 21.67 2.69 24.93
CA HIS A 169 21.49 1.24 24.91
C HIS A 169 22.45 0.57 23.91
N LEU A 170 22.65 1.16 22.74
CA LEU A 170 23.57 0.67 21.73
C LEU A 170 25.02 0.78 22.19
N THR A 171 25.41 1.90 22.80
CA THR A 171 26.73 2.09 23.42
C THR A 171 26.98 1.02 24.49
N TRP A 172 26.00 0.77 25.38
CA TRP A 172 26.12 -0.31 26.37
C TRP A 172 26.34 -1.68 25.70
N ILE A 173 25.59 -2.03 24.68
CA ILE A 173 25.76 -3.32 23.99
C ILE A 173 27.15 -3.44 23.38
N LYS A 174 27.63 -2.39 22.70
CA LYS A 174 28.87 -2.40 21.91
C LYS A 174 30.16 -2.29 22.76
N GLU A 175 30.07 -1.59 23.88
CA GLU A 175 31.24 -1.22 24.66
C GLU A 175 31.35 -1.94 26.01
N GLN A 176 30.23 -2.44 26.56
CA GLN A 176 30.22 -2.99 27.92
C GLN A 176 29.77 -4.46 27.97
N VAL A 177 29.16 -4.99 26.91
CA VAL A 177 28.77 -6.38 26.87
C VAL A 177 29.86 -7.22 26.21
N HIS A 178 30.45 -8.12 26.96
CA HIS A 178 31.46 -9.06 26.47
C HIS A 178 31.21 -10.47 27.01
N PHE A 179 31.68 -11.44 26.28
CA PHE A 179 31.67 -12.86 26.68
C PHE A 179 33.07 -13.43 26.65
N GLU A 180 33.46 -14.10 27.71
CA GLU A 180 34.76 -14.80 27.81
C GLU A 180 34.89 -15.92 26.78
N GLN A 181 33.75 -16.58 26.46
CA GLN A 181 33.72 -17.66 25.50
C GLN A 181 33.72 -17.10 24.06
N PRO A 182 34.75 -17.43 23.24
CA PRO A 182 34.93 -16.84 21.90
C PRO A 182 33.71 -17.02 20.98
N ALA A 183 33.02 -18.19 21.03
CA ALA A 183 31.85 -18.46 20.22
C ALA A 183 30.63 -17.56 20.58
N LEU A 184 30.48 -17.19 21.86
CA LEU A 184 29.44 -16.27 22.30
C LEU A 184 29.77 -14.83 21.92
N GLU A 185 31.05 -14.44 22.06
CA GLU A 185 31.51 -13.11 21.67
C GLU A 185 31.35 -12.91 20.15
N PHE A 186 31.74 -13.89 19.34
CA PHE A 186 31.54 -13.86 17.90
C PHE A 186 30.04 -13.73 17.56
N THR A 187 29.16 -14.48 18.24
CA THR A 187 27.72 -14.40 18.02
C THR A 187 27.13 -13.03 18.38
N LEU A 188 27.63 -12.41 19.48
CA LEU A 188 27.25 -11.06 19.85
C LEU A 188 27.62 -10.05 18.74
N LEU A 189 28.86 -10.10 18.27
CA LEU A 189 29.36 -9.20 17.23
C LEU A 189 28.59 -9.37 15.93
N ASP A 190 28.29 -10.60 15.50
CA ASP A 190 27.49 -10.89 14.31
C ASP A 190 26.10 -10.25 14.40
N TYR A 191 25.40 -10.45 15.53
CA TYR A 191 24.08 -9.84 15.72
C TYR A 191 24.12 -8.31 15.79
N VAL A 192 25.17 -7.72 16.35
CA VAL A 192 25.36 -6.26 16.35
C VAL A 192 25.57 -5.73 14.94
N HIS A 193 26.45 -6.38 14.16
CA HIS A 193 26.69 -6.03 12.76
C HIS A 193 25.43 -6.13 11.91
N GLU A 194 24.59 -7.15 12.12
CA GLU A 194 23.33 -7.28 11.40
C GLU A 194 22.37 -6.11 11.71
N VAL A 195 22.28 -5.68 12.97
CA VAL A 195 21.45 -4.52 13.36
C VAL A 195 21.95 -3.23 12.70
N ASP A 196 23.28 -3.02 12.68
CA ASP A 196 23.90 -1.85 12.08
C ASP A 196 23.72 -1.86 10.54
N HIS A 197 23.98 -2.99 9.90
CA HIS A 197 23.76 -3.15 8.45
C HIS A 197 22.32 -2.85 8.03
N MET A 198 21.33 -3.30 8.80
CA MET A 198 19.93 -2.97 8.52
C MET A 198 19.66 -1.48 8.74
N ALA A 199 20.29 -0.82 9.69
CA ALA A 199 20.14 0.63 9.88
C ALA A 199 20.69 1.42 8.68
N GLU A 200 21.86 1.05 8.19
CA GLU A 200 22.48 1.63 6.99
C GLU A 200 21.62 1.38 5.73
N ARG A 201 21.08 0.17 5.57
CA ARG A 201 20.18 -0.15 4.46
C ARG A 201 18.94 0.75 4.46
N ILE A 202 18.33 0.98 5.62
CA ILE A 202 17.19 1.89 5.77
C ILE A 202 17.58 3.31 5.37
N GLN A 203 18.73 3.82 5.83
CA GLN A 203 19.19 5.17 5.48
C GLN A 203 19.43 5.33 3.97
N ARG A 204 20.05 4.34 3.30
CA ARG A 204 20.23 4.36 1.84
C ARG A 204 18.89 4.40 1.10
N LEU A 205 17.90 3.61 1.54
CA LEU A 205 16.58 3.59 0.92
C LEU A 205 15.81 4.90 1.18
N GLU A 206 15.90 5.49 2.37
CA GLU A 206 15.28 6.79 2.66
C GLU A 206 15.89 7.93 1.84
N LYS A 207 17.22 7.88 1.60
CA LYS A 207 17.89 8.81 0.68
C LYS A 207 17.39 8.62 -0.76
N ALA A 208 17.33 7.37 -1.24
CA ALA A 208 16.82 7.07 -2.58
C ALA A 208 15.36 7.51 -2.78
N ILE A 209 14.49 7.32 -1.77
CA ILE A 209 13.11 7.82 -1.80
C ILE A 209 13.08 9.35 -1.92
N THR A 210 13.93 10.05 -1.16
CA THR A 210 14.02 11.51 -1.19
C THR A 210 14.45 12.01 -2.58
N GLU A 211 15.47 11.39 -3.16
CA GLU A 211 15.96 11.73 -4.49
C GLU A 211 14.93 11.41 -5.60
N ALA A 212 14.23 10.28 -5.48
CA ALA A 212 13.18 9.89 -6.41
C ALA A 212 12.03 10.89 -6.43
N ILE A 213 11.58 11.37 -5.25
CA ILE A 213 10.54 12.40 -5.17
C ILE A 213 10.99 13.73 -5.77
N GLN A 214 12.25 14.12 -5.60
CA GLN A 214 12.75 15.34 -6.23
C GLN A 214 12.69 15.31 -7.77
N LYS A 215 12.83 14.11 -8.36
CA LYS A 215 12.78 13.87 -9.80
C LYS A 215 11.37 13.48 -10.29
N ALA A 216 10.43 13.25 -9.40
CA ALA A 216 9.07 12.85 -9.74
C ALA A 216 8.30 13.97 -10.46
N PRO A 217 7.24 13.63 -11.21
CA PRO A 217 6.36 14.61 -11.84
C PRO A 217 5.91 15.70 -10.86
N PRO A 218 5.84 16.98 -11.30
CA PRO A 218 5.54 18.11 -10.42
C PRO A 218 4.25 17.93 -9.61
N ALA A 219 3.20 17.38 -10.21
CA ALA A 219 1.93 17.13 -9.53
C ALA A 219 2.09 16.12 -8.38
N MET A 220 2.82 15.02 -8.61
CA MET A 220 3.10 14.00 -7.59
C MET A 220 3.90 14.60 -6.43
N ARG A 221 4.97 15.34 -6.74
CA ARG A 221 5.80 16.02 -5.73
C ARG A 221 4.98 16.98 -4.88
N ALA A 222 4.15 17.82 -5.50
CA ALA A 222 3.31 18.78 -4.78
C ALA A 222 2.32 18.10 -3.83
N VAL A 223 1.73 16.97 -4.21
CA VAL A 223 0.85 16.20 -3.32
C VAL A 223 1.64 15.64 -2.12
N VAL A 224 2.83 15.08 -2.36
CA VAL A 224 3.70 14.59 -1.28
C VAL A 224 4.09 15.71 -0.32
N GLU A 225 4.42 16.90 -0.83
CA GLU A 225 4.74 18.07 -0.02
C GLU A 225 3.52 18.54 0.80
N ALA A 226 2.36 18.67 0.16
CA ALA A 226 1.13 19.12 0.80
C ALA A 226 0.66 18.17 1.94
N LEU A 227 0.77 16.86 1.73
CA LEU A 227 0.38 15.87 2.74
C LEU A 227 1.23 15.97 4.02
N GLN A 228 2.46 16.45 3.94
CA GLN A 228 3.34 16.64 5.09
C GLN A 228 2.88 17.78 6.01
N ALA A 229 1.90 18.60 5.62
CA ALA A 229 1.24 19.55 6.50
C ALA A 229 0.49 18.85 7.64
N LEU A 230 0.06 17.61 7.44
CA LEU A 230 -0.64 16.83 8.46
C LEU A 230 0.32 16.35 9.55
N ARG A 231 -0.11 16.49 10.80
CA ARG A 231 0.60 15.92 11.93
C ARG A 231 0.66 14.39 11.82
N GLY A 232 1.84 13.81 12.07
CA GLY A 232 2.07 12.38 11.96
C GLY A 232 2.36 11.89 10.53
N VAL A 233 2.20 12.74 9.52
CA VAL A 233 2.52 12.43 8.11
C VAL A 233 3.82 13.14 7.74
N ALA A 234 4.94 12.42 7.75
CA ALA A 234 6.23 12.90 7.25
C ALA A 234 6.50 12.34 5.85
N LEU A 235 7.66 12.68 5.25
CA LEU A 235 8.01 12.34 3.88
C LEU A 235 7.70 10.87 3.53
N ILE A 236 8.24 9.92 4.27
CA ILE A 236 8.06 8.49 3.99
C ILE A 236 6.59 8.08 4.00
N THR A 237 5.80 8.59 4.94
CA THR A 237 4.36 8.32 4.99
C THR A 237 3.64 8.94 3.79
N ALA A 238 3.95 10.20 3.46
CA ALA A 238 3.35 10.89 2.32
C ALA A 238 3.67 10.18 1.00
N VAL A 239 4.94 9.80 0.79
CA VAL A 239 5.37 9.03 -0.40
C VAL A 239 4.67 7.68 -0.45
N THR A 240 4.58 6.96 0.67
CA THR A 240 3.87 5.67 0.72
C THR A 240 2.40 5.84 0.33
N VAL A 241 1.72 6.88 0.84
CA VAL A 241 0.32 7.17 0.48
C VAL A 241 0.17 7.38 -1.02
N VAL A 242 1.01 8.22 -1.62
CA VAL A 242 0.95 8.54 -3.06
C VAL A 242 1.33 7.32 -3.91
N ALA A 243 2.42 6.62 -3.58
CA ALA A 243 2.86 5.43 -4.32
C ALA A 243 1.83 4.29 -4.31
N GLU A 244 1.14 4.09 -3.17
CA GLU A 244 0.16 3.00 -3.04
C GLU A 244 -1.23 3.36 -3.58
N LEU A 245 -1.58 4.65 -3.62
CA LEU A 245 -2.90 5.08 -4.07
C LEU A 245 -2.93 5.66 -5.49
N GLY A 246 -1.82 6.21 -5.99
CA GLY A 246 -1.82 7.04 -7.19
C GLY A 246 -2.60 8.34 -6.98
N SER A 247 -3.30 8.82 -8.00
CA SER A 247 -4.17 9.99 -7.89
C SER A 247 -5.33 9.74 -6.93
N LEU A 248 -5.48 10.63 -5.95
CA LEU A 248 -6.56 10.53 -4.97
C LEU A 248 -7.90 11.05 -5.51
N SER A 249 -7.89 11.86 -6.58
CA SER A 249 -9.11 12.30 -7.27
C SER A 249 -9.88 11.18 -7.95
N ARG A 250 -9.25 10.01 -8.17
CA ARG A 250 -9.95 8.81 -8.63
C ARG A 250 -10.99 8.27 -7.64
N PHE A 251 -10.94 8.70 -6.39
CA PHE A 251 -11.96 8.39 -5.39
C PHE A 251 -12.99 9.53 -5.34
N PRO A 252 -14.23 9.32 -5.80
CA PRO A 252 -15.29 10.35 -5.81
C PRO A 252 -15.59 10.95 -4.44
N SER A 253 -15.26 10.24 -3.37
CA SER A 253 -15.47 10.72 -1.99
C SER A 253 -14.47 10.13 -1.00
N PRO A 254 -14.20 10.81 0.13
CA PRO A 254 -13.34 10.28 1.17
C PRO A 254 -13.86 8.98 1.78
N ARG A 255 -15.18 8.72 1.74
CA ARG A 255 -15.77 7.46 2.24
C ARG A 255 -15.33 6.27 1.40
N GLN A 256 -15.22 6.44 0.08
CA GLN A 256 -14.71 5.38 -0.81
C GLN A 256 -13.24 5.06 -0.54
N LEU A 257 -12.40 6.08 -0.32
CA LEU A 257 -11.00 5.87 0.09
C LEU A 257 -10.92 5.14 1.45
N MET A 258 -11.75 5.51 2.43
CA MET A 258 -11.83 4.80 3.72
C MET A 258 -12.22 3.32 3.53
N GLY A 259 -13.19 3.03 2.65
CA GLY A 259 -13.58 1.67 2.28
C GLY A 259 -12.43 0.90 1.63
N TYR A 260 -11.79 1.52 0.63
CA TYR A 260 -10.63 0.96 -0.08
C TYR A 260 -9.46 0.62 0.86
N SER A 261 -9.25 1.41 1.90
CA SER A 261 -8.17 1.17 2.88
C SER A 261 -8.43 -0.02 3.81
N GLY A 262 -9.66 -0.52 3.89
CA GLY A 262 -10.08 -1.56 4.81
C GLY A 262 -10.09 -1.14 6.29
N LEU A 263 -10.12 0.16 6.58
CA LEU A 263 -10.25 0.72 7.93
C LEU A 263 -11.71 0.89 8.37
N VAL A 264 -12.68 0.53 7.53
CA VAL A 264 -14.10 0.50 7.87
C VAL A 264 -14.43 -0.78 8.62
N SER A 265 -15.40 -0.71 9.53
CA SER A 265 -15.88 -1.90 10.26
C SER A 265 -16.61 -2.84 9.31
N SER A 266 -16.43 -4.15 9.49
CA SER A 266 -17.32 -5.13 8.91
C SER A 266 -18.71 -5.00 9.55
N GLU A 267 -19.74 -5.30 8.79
CA GLU A 267 -21.12 -5.22 9.26
C GLU A 267 -21.92 -6.43 8.75
N PHE A 268 -22.67 -7.04 9.66
CA PHE A 268 -23.58 -8.15 9.43
C PHE A 268 -24.93 -7.77 10.04
N SER A 269 -25.59 -6.78 9.45
CA SER A 269 -26.86 -6.26 9.95
C SER A 269 -28.01 -6.84 9.14
N SER A 270 -29.09 -7.23 9.82
CA SER A 270 -30.33 -7.69 9.20
C SER A 270 -31.53 -7.18 9.98
N GLY A 271 -32.54 -6.65 9.29
CA GLY A 271 -33.70 -6.04 9.91
C GLY A 271 -33.30 -4.88 10.84
N GLY A 272 -33.84 -4.86 12.06
CA GLY A 272 -33.52 -3.84 13.07
C GLY A 272 -32.23 -4.07 13.86
N ARG A 273 -31.50 -5.19 13.65
CA ARG A 273 -30.30 -5.55 14.38
C ARG A 273 -29.05 -5.10 13.64
N ILE A 274 -28.29 -4.17 14.24
CA ILE A 274 -26.98 -3.71 13.73
C ILE A 274 -25.87 -4.47 14.44
N GLN A 275 -25.11 -5.29 13.71
CA GLN A 275 -23.94 -6.03 14.22
C GLN A 275 -22.67 -5.61 13.49
N ARG A 276 -21.78 -4.89 14.17
CA ARG A 276 -20.48 -4.46 13.63
C ARG A 276 -19.36 -5.27 14.24
N GLY A 277 -18.46 -5.74 13.36
CA GLY A 277 -17.25 -6.47 13.73
C GLY A 277 -15.99 -5.60 13.74
N GLY A 278 -14.85 -6.24 13.56
CA GLY A 278 -13.56 -5.57 13.37
C GLY A 278 -13.48 -4.82 12.04
N ILE A 279 -12.33 -4.26 11.73
CA ILE A 279 -12.09 -3.65 10.40
C ILE A 279 -12.07 -4.73 9.31
N THR A 280 -12.52 -4.38 8.11
CA THR A 280 -12.59 -5.33 6.98
C THR A 280 -11.23 -5.86 6.54
N LYS A 281 -10.16 -5.07 6.72
CA LYS A 281 -8.79 -5.36 6.27
C LYS A 281 -8.67 -5.58 4.74
N THR A 282 -9.71 -5.28 3.98
CA THR A 282 -9.68 -5.29 2.52
C THR A 282 -8.70 -4.23 1.99
N GLY A 283 -8.27 -4.37 0.75
CA GLY A 283 -7.39 -3.40 0.09
C GLY A 283 -5.96 -3.35 0.64
N ASN A 284 -5.33 -2.20 0.52
CA ASN A 284 -3.88 -2.05 0.65
C ASN A 284 -3.40 -2.07 2.11
N ALA A 285 -2.58 -3.07 2.47
CA ALA A 285 -2.05 -3.25 3.82
C ALA A 285 -0.96 -2.24 4.17
N HIS A 286 -0.12 -1.83 3.19
CA HIS A 286 0.95 -0.84 3.39
C HIS A 286 0.36 0.53 3.72
N LEU A 287 -0.66 0.97 2.95
CA LEU A 287 -1.42 2.18 3.25
C LEU A 287 -2.01 2.13 4.67
N ARG A 288 -2.73 1.06 4.98
CA ARG A 288 -3.41 0.90 6.27
C ARG A 288 -2.44 1.00 7.43
N ARG A 289 -1.24 0.40 7.32
CA ARG A 289 -0.19 0.46 8.33
C ARG A 289 0.26 1.89 8.58
N VAL A 290 0.71 2.61 7.53
CA VAL A 290 1.25 3.97 7.69
C VAL A 290 0.20 4.96 8.21
N ILE A 291 -1.07 4.79 7.84
CA ILE A 291 -2.16 5.62 8.33
C ILE A 291 -2.44 5.38 9.82
N VAL A 292 -2.44 4.13 10.27
CA VAL A 292 -2.62 3.79 11.69
C VAL A 292 -1.43 4.28 12.53
N GLU A 293 -0.19 4.14 12.01
CA GLU A 293 1.00 4.69 12.65
C GLU A 293 0.91 6.22 12.79
N SER A 294 0.52 6.91 11.73
CA SER A 294 0.34 8.39 11.75
C SER A 294 -0.73 8.84 12.73
N ALA A 295 -1.78 8.04 12.90
CA ALA A 295 -2.89 8.37 13.78
C ALA A 295 -2.52 8.45 15.28
N TRP A 296 -1.43 7.81 15.71
CA TRP A 296 -0.92 7.93 17.07
C TRP A 296 -0.56 9.37 17.47
N ALA A 297 -0.19 10.23 16.50
CA ALA A 297 0.16 11.61 16.75
C ALA A 297 -1.03 12.44 17.32
N TYR A 298 -2.26 12.01 17.06
CA TYR A 298 -3.47 12.74 17.45
C TYR A 298 -3.95 12.46 18.89
N GLN A 299 -3.25 11.64 19.65
CA GLN A 299 -3.46 11.53 21.10
C GLN A 299 -3.04 12.81 21.83
N TYR A 300 -2.13 13.59 21.27
CA TYR A 300 -1.62 14.83 21.85
C TYR A 300 -2.46 16.03 21.43
N ARG A 301 -2.49 17.08 22.28
CA ARG A 301 -3.21 18.33 22.01
C ARG A 301 -2.77 18.95 20.66
N PRO A 302 -3.70 19.61 19.94
CA PRO A 302 -3.35 20.34 18.71
C PRO A 302 -2.25 21.37 18.96
N TRP A 303 -1.20 21.28 18.16
CA TRP A 303 -0.09 22.22 18.19
C TRP A 303 0.79 22.07 16.96
N VAL A 304 1.36 23.21 16.51
CA VAL A 304 2.31 23.25 15.39
C VAL A 304 3.70 23.53 15.96
N GLY A 305 4.47 22.47 16.21
CA GLY A 305 5.86 22.58 16.66
C GLY A 305 6.83 22.85 15.50
N GLY A 306 8.09 23.18 15.82
CA GLY A 306 9.09 23.61 14.85
C GLY A 306 9.26 22.68 13.63
N PHE A 307 9.27 21.36 13.82
CA PHE A 307 9.35 20.41 12.72
C PHE A 307 8.12 20.43 11.79
N LEU A 308 6.92 20.59 12.36
CA LEU A 308 5.71 20.68 11.56
C LEU A 308 5.64 22.03 10.84
N LEU A 309 6.04 23.10 11.52
CA LEU A 309 6.10 24.44 10.94
C LEU A 309 7.04 24.46 9.72
N LYS A 310 8.23 23.87 9.81
CA LYS A 310 9.16 23.75 8.66
C LYS A 310 8.53 23.04 7.46
N ARG A 311 7.77 21.97 7.70
CA ARG A 311 7.08 21.24 6.62
C ARG A 311 5.89 22.00 6.03
N GLN A 312 5.35 22.96 6.75
CA GLN A 312 4.25 23.83 6.29
C GLN A 312 4.74 25.09 5.60
N GLN A 313 6.05 25.40 5.61
CA GLN A 313 6.61 26.54 4.92
C GLN A 313 6.37 26.42 3.41
N GLY A 314 5.95 27.50 2.78
CA GLY A 314 5.68 27.55 1.33
C GLY A 314 4.38 26.87 0.89
N LEU A 315 3.70 26.12 1.76
CA LEU A 315 2.44 25.49 1.40
C LEU A 315 1.28 26.51 1.39
N ASP A 316 0.28 26.19 0.58
CA ASP A 316 -0.96 26.94 0.48
C ASP A 316 -1.68 27.05 1.83
N GLN A 317 -2.28 28.23 2.09
CA GLN A 317 -3.00 28.47 3.33
C GLN A 317 -4.17 27.50 3.52
N GLN A 318 -4.90 27.17 2.45
CA GLN A 318 -6.01 26.21 2.52
C GLN A 318 -5.55 24.81 2.96
N VAL A 319 -4.36 24.37 2.54
CA VAL A 319 -3.76 23.10 2.98
C VAL A 319 -3.45 23.13 4.48
N LYS A 320 -2.89 24.27 4.96
CA LYS A 320 -2.61 24.49 6.40
C LYS A 320 -3.88 24.50 7.22
N ASP A 321 -4.95 25.12 6.72
CA ASP A 321 -6.25 25.18 7.40
C ASP A 321 -6.90 23.80 7.51
N ILE A 322 -6.82 23.00 6.44
CA ILE A 322 -7.28 21.60 6.46
C ILE A 322 -6.47 20.79 7.50
N ALA A 323 -5.14 20.96 7.51
CA ALA A 323 -4.26 20.27 8.44
C ALA A 323 -4.51 20.67 9.90
N TRP A 324 -4.79 21.94 10.16
CA TRP A 324 -5.17 22.44 11.49
C TRP A 324 -6.53 21.91 11.93
N LYS A 325 -7.52 21.94 11.05
CA LYS A 325 -8.84 21.32 11.28
C LYS A 325 -8.73 19.84 11.59
N ALA A 326 -7.84 19.13 10.89
CA ALA A 326 -7.55 17.72 11.16
C ALA A 326 -7.04 17.51 12.58
N GLN A 327 -6.10 18.33 13.07
CA GLN A 327 -5.58 18.21 14.44
C GLN A 327 -6.70 18.31 15.49
N TRP A 328 -7.56 19.31 15.40
CA TRP A 328 -8.67 19.51 16.33
C TRP A 328 -9.68 18.36 16.26
N ARG A 329 -10.15 18.04 15.06
CA ARG A 329 -11.14 16.99 14.85
C ARG A 329 -10.67 15.63 15.35
N LEU A 330 -9.45 15.23 14.98
CA LEU A 330 -8.92 13.90 15.26
C LEU A 330 -8.52 13.79 16.75
N HIS A 331 -7.97 14.84 17.35
CA HIS A 331 -7.72 14.87 18.81
C HIS A 331 -9.02 14.74 19.60
N THR A 332 -10.04 15.53 19.27
CA THR A 332 -11.36 15.45 19.93
C THR A 332 -11.96 14.06 19.79
N ARG A 333 -11.84 13.44 18.59
CA ARG A 333 -12.27 12.07 18.36
C ARG A 333 -11.52 11.08 19.22
N TYR A 334 -10.20 11.21 19.29
CA TYR A 334 -9.36 10.39 20.18
C TYR A 334 -9.82 10.47 21.63
N LYS A 335 -9.96 11.69 22.17
CA LYS A 335 -10.39 11.93 23.56
C LYS A 335 -11.78 11.36 23.84
N LYS A 336 -12.74 11.55 22.94
CA LYS A 336 -14.10 11.00 23.08
C LYS A 336 -14.10 9.46 23.16
N LEU A 337 -13.32 8.80 22.31
CA LEU A 337 -13.23 7.34 22.32
C LEU A 337 -12.47 6.81 23.54
N ALA A 338 -11.45 7.53 24.01
CA ALA A 338 -10.73 7.17 25.22
C ALA A 338 -11.62 7.31 26.46
N ALA A 339 -12.39 8.39 26.57
CA ALA A 339 -13.38 8.58 27.65
C ALA A 339 -14.48 7.50 27.64
N ALA A 340 -14.83 6.97 26.46
CA ALA A 340 -15.74 5.83 26.32
C ALA A 340 -15.08 4.47 26.60
N GLY A 341 -13.88 4.41 27.17
CA GLY A 341 -13.19 3.16 27.57
C GLY A 341 -12.68 2.31 26.42
N LYS A 342 -12.60 2.83 25.18
CA LYS A 342 -12.08 2.05 24.03
C LYS A 342 -10.57 1.83 24.17
N ARG A 343 -10.11 0.65 23.73
CA ARG A 343 -8.69 0.30 23.73
C ARG A 343 -7.91 1.17 22.73
N LYS A 344 -6.69 1.59 23.08
CA LYS A 344 -5.84 2.46 22.22
C LYS A 344 -5.74 2.01 20.76
N PRO A 345 -5.51 0.71 20.42
CA PRO A 345 -5.49 0.28 19.02
C PRO A 345 -6.81 0.52 18.27
N GLN A 346 -7.96 0.36 18.93
CA GLN A 346 -9.26 0.66 18.34
C GLN A 346 -9.44 2.17 18.09
N ILE A 347 -8.97 2.99 19.05
CA ILE A 347 -9.03 4.46 18.93
C ILE A 347 -8.19 4.94 17.75
N VAL A 348 -6.92 4.52 17.66
CA VAL A 348 -6.03 4.98 16.58
C VAL A 348 -6.49 4.48 15.21
N THR A 349 -7.09 3.29 15.14
CA THR A 349 -7.70 2.79 13.91
C THR A 349 -8.88 3.65 13.46
N ALA A 350 -9.76 4.05 14.39
CA ALA A 350 -10.88 4.93 14.10
C ALA A 350 -10.42 6.35 13.70
N VAL A 351 -9.38 6.87 14.35
CA VAL A 351 -8.75 8.15 14.02
C VAL A 351 -8.05 8.07 12.66
N GLY A 352 -7.34 6.98 12.37
CA GLY A 352 -6.68 6.75 11.07
C GLY A 352 -7.69 6.73 9.92
N ARG A 353 -8.85 6.10 10.12
CA ARG A 353 -9.92 6.15 9.13
C ARG A 353 -10.36 7.59 8.83
N GLU A 354 -10.57 8.42 9.85
CA GLU A 354 -10.94 9.83 9.65
C GLU A 354 -9.77 10.65 9.06
N LEU A 355 -8.51 10.32 9.37
CA LEU A 355 -7.31 10.94 8.80
C LEU A 355 -7.27 10.79 7.27
N LEU A 356 -7.70 9.65 6.73
CA LEU A 356 -7.81 9.45 5.27
C LEU A 356 -8.71 10.49 4.60
N GLY A 357 -9.74 10.97 5.30
CA GLY A 357 -10.60 12.05 4.77
C GLY A 357 -9.85 13.37 4.60
N PHE A 358 -8.96 13.71 5.52
CA PHE A 358 -8.11 14.91 5.41
C PHE A 358 -7.00 14.74 4.39
N ILE A 359 -6.40 13.55 4.28
CA ILE A 359 -5.44 13.20 3.23
C ILE A 359 -6.09 13.37 1.86
N TRP A 360 -7.29 12.82 1.67
CA TRP A 360 -8.06 12.96 0.44
C TRP A 360 -8.33 14.42 0.09
N ALA A 361 -8.80 15.22 1.07
CA ALA A 361 -9.13 16.62 0.84
C ALA A 361 -7.91 17.45 0.42
N ILE A 362 -6.75 17.25 1.06
CA ILE A 362 -5.50 17.94 0.69
C ILE A 362 -5.03 17.51 -0.70
N ALA A 363 -5.02 16.20 -0.97
CA ALA A 363 -4.51 15.69 -2.23
C ALA A 363 -5.38 16.12 -3.42
N VAL A 364 -6.71 15.95 -3.34
CA VAL A 364 -7.63 16.35 -4.41
C VAL A 364 -7.54 17.84 -4.71
N GLN A 365 -7.46 18.68 -3.67
CA GLN A 365 -7.27 20.12 -3.84
C GLN A 365 -5.94 20.45 -4.51
N THR A 366 -4.87 19.73 -4.15
CA THR A 366 -3.54 19.95 -4.77
C THR A 366 -3.53 19.46 -6.21
N GLU A 367 -4.08 18.27 -6.50
CA GLU A 367 -4.19 17.72 -7.86
C GLU A 367 -4.99 18.64 -8.79
N ALA A 368 -6.09 19.21 -8.32
CA ALA A 368 -6.95 20.11 -9.10
C ALA A 368 -6.20 21.35 -9.62
N LYS A 369 -5.23 21.86 -8.87
CA LYS A 369 -4.40 23.00 -9.30
C LYS A 369 -3.53 22.67 -10.51
N PHE A 370 -3.04 21.45 -10.62
CA PHE A 370 -2.25 20.98 -11.76
C PHE A 370 -3.11 20.64 -12.98
N GLN A 371 -4.37 20.25 -12.77
CA GLN A 371 -5.31 20.03 -13.88
C GLN A 371 -5.84 21.34 -14.46
N ALA A 372 -5.99 22.38 -13.63
CA ALA A 372 -6.46 23.69 -14.03
C ALA A 372 -5.37 24.58 -14.70
N ALA A 373 -4.08 24.27 -14.49
CA ALA A 373 -3.00 24.96 -15.18
C ALA A 373 -3.09 24.64 -16.68
N PRO A 374 -3.21 25.63 -17.60
CA PRO A 374 -3.20 25.37 -19.02
C PRO A 374 -1.92 24.60 -19.35
N LYS A 375 -2.04 23.52 -20.13
CA LYS A 375 -0.87 22.84 -20.71
C LYS A 375 -0.09 23.89 -21.48
N ALA A 376 0.91 24.48 -20.82
CA ALA A 376 1.83 25.39 -21.47
C ALA A 376 2.48 24.59 -22.61
N ALA A 377 2.22 25.08 -23.83
CA ALA A 377 2.61 24.57 -25.11
C ALA A 377 3.93 23.76 -25.04
N GLU A 378 3.84 22.46 -25.21
CA GLU A 378 4.87 21.68 -25.87
C GLU A 378 4.84 22.14 -27.35
N GLY A 379 5.56 23.19 -27.62
CA GLY A 379 5.69 23.79 -28.93
C GLY A 379 7.00 24.53 -29.01
N LYS A 380 8.04 23.83 -29.31
CA LYS A 380 9.03 24.11 -30.35
C LYS A 380 10.20 23.14 -30.26
#